data_5a25a392ad79a6e7e4510a44c76db3cf
#
_entry.id   5a25a392ad79a6e7e4510a44c76db3cf
#
_cell.length_a   1.000
_cell.length_b   1.000
_cell.length_c   1.000
_cell.angle_alpha   90.00
_cell.angle_beta   90.00
_cell.angle_gamma   90.00
#
_symmetry.space_group_name_H-M   'P 1'
#
loop_
_entity.id
_entity.type
_entity.pdbx_description
1 polymer ?
#
loop_
_entity_poly.entity_id
_entity_poly.type
_entity_poly.pdbx_seq_one_letter_code
_entity_poly.pdbx_strand_id
1 'polypeptide(L)'
;MGDESFQDNPTEGSSAREPAEEVKKIALKKSRGYYRNAIENHEVFKNLNQFERKLVRGIMRGSGPIIMLWLISKKGQHGYEIMTQLHESSPFSDKVKMPSASIIYPKLHQLEKKGLIKGTWENHGKRKVKYYEITPEGIETLGKIRNFFKTRKNNLYEDFLEDVMYIKK
;
A
#
# COMPACT_ATOMS: atom_id res chain seq x y z
N MET A 1 -37.69 -28.01 49.90
CA MET A 1 -37.51 -26.59 50.25
C MET A 1 -36.03 -26.35 50.36
N GLY A 2 -35.44 -25.72 49.43
CA GLY A 2 -34.01 -25.43 49.33
C GLY A 2 -33.75 -24.82 47.96
N ASP A 3 -33.82 -23.53 47.92
CA ASP A 3 -33.64 -22.70 46.75
C ASP A 3 -32.14 -22.53 46.52
N GLU A 4 -31.57 -23.10 45.46
CA GLU A 4 -30.20 -22.86 45.04
C GLU A 4 -30.17 -21.86 43.89
N SER A 5 -29.91 -20.63 44.24
CA SER A 5 -29.65 -19.54 43.30
C SER A 5 -28.32 -19.74 42.57
N PHE A 6 -28.39 -20.04 41.30
CA PHE A 6 -27.25 -20.02 40.37
C PHE A 6 -26.81 -18.58 40.15
N GLN A 7 -25.62 -18.24 40.64
CA GLN A 7 -24.95 -16.98 40.30
C GLN A 7 -24.20 -17.16 38.96
N ASP A 8 -24.66 -16.47 37.94
CA ASP A 8 -23.94 -16.27 36.69
C ASP A 8 -22.70 -15.41 36.95
N ASN A 9 -21.54 -15.98 36.69
CA ASN A 9 -20.28 -15.28 36.64
C ASN A 9 -20.15 -14.60 35.25
N PRO A 10 -19.92 -13.30 35.12
CA PRO A 10 -19.62 -12.67 33.85
C PRO A 10 -18.20 -13.05 33.41
N THR A 11 -18.13 -13.65 32.24
CA THR A 11 -16.90 -14.02 31.53
C THR A 11 -16.02 -12.81 31.29
N GLU A 12 -14.84 -12.81 31.91
CA GLU A 12 -13.69 -12.01 31.53
C GLU A 12 -13.23 -12.39 30.11
N GLY A 13 -13.36 -11.50 29.18
CA GLY A 13 -12.95 -11.72 27.78
C GLY A 13 -12.72 -10.46 26.98
N SER A 14 -11.96 -9.47 27.49
CA SER A 14 -11.76 -8.25 26.69
C SER A 14 -10.46 -7.46 26.95
N SER A 15 -9.42 -8.03 27.55
CA SER A 15 -8.30 -7.19 27.98
C SER A 15 -6.94 -7.41 27.32
N ALA A 16 -6.76 -8.39 26.42
CA ALA A 16 -5.44 -8.75 25.92
C ALA A 16 -5.11 -8.26 24.48
N ARG A 17 -6.04 -7.62 23.78
CA ARG A 17 -5.83 -7.20 22.36
C ARG A 17 -5.38 -5.74 22.18
N GLU A 18 -5.64 -4.86 23.12
CA GLU A 18 -5.32 -3.44 23.01
C GLU A 18 -3.82 -3.11 22.93
N PRO A 19 -2.92 -3.69 23.75
CA PRO A 19 -1.50 -3.29 23.72
C PRO A 19 -0.79 -3.71 22.43
N ALA A 20 -1.18 -4.81 21.78
CA ALA A 20 -0.57 -5.27 20.53
C ALA A 20 -0.94 -4.39 19.32
N GLU A 21 -2.15 -3.83 19.29
CA GLU A 21 -2.57 -2.90 18.24
C GLU A 21 -1.93 -1.53 18.38
N GLU A 22 -1.74 -1.07 19.59
CA GLU A 22 -1.07 0.20 19.87
C GLU A 22 0.42 0.15 19.53
N VAL A 23 1.11 -0.92 19.86
CA VAL A 23 2.50 -1.17 19.43
C VAL A 23 2.60 -1.21 17.91
N LYS A 24 1.66 -1.84 17.21
CA LYS A 24 1.60 -1.83 15.73
C LYS A 24 1.39 -0.43 15.17
N LYS A 25 0.51 0.38 15.75
CA LYS A 25 0.26 1.77 15.34
C LYS A 25 1.51 2.64 15.53
N ILE A 26 2.22 2.48 16.65
CA ILE A 26 3.47 3.21 16.94
C ILE A 26 4.57 2.81 15.94
N ALA A 27 4.76 1.51 15.68
CA ALA A 27 5.72 1.01 14.72
C ALA A 27 5.42 1.53 13.30
N LEU A 28 4.15 1.54 12.90
CA LEU A 28 3.70 2.09 11.63
C LEU A 28 3.96 3.60 11.52
N LYS A 29 3.71 4.35 12.59
CA LYS A 29 3.96 5.80 12.64
C LYS A 29 5.47 6.11 12.53
N LYS A 30 6.32 5.36 13.24
CA LYS A 30 7.78 5.47 13.16
C LYS A 30 8.31 5.14 11.75
N SER A 31 7.83 4.06 11.16
CA SER A 31 8.22 3.63 9.81
C SER A 31 7.80 4.63 8.73
N ARG A 32 6.58 5.18 8.81
CA ARG A 32 6.11 6.27 7.92
C ARG A 32 6.93 7.55 8.10
N GLY A 33 7.29 7.88 9.34
CA GLY A 33 8.14 9.03 9.67
C GLY A 33 9.54 8.90 9.05
N TYR A 34 10.16 7.73 9.20
CA TYR A 34 11.47 7.45 8.62
C TYR A 34 11.46 7.62 7.08
N TYR A 35 10.47 7.03 6.39
CA TYR A 35 10.35 7.10 4.94
C TYR A 35 10.13 8.54 4.46
N ARG A 36 9.29 9.28 5.19
CA ARG A 36 9.06 10.70 4.90
C ARG A 36 10.34 11.51 5.02
N ASN A 37 11.05 11.38 6.13
CA ASN A 37 12.28 12.13 6.38
C ASN A 37 13.38 11.78 5.37
N ALA A 38 13.50 10.51 4.97
CA ALA A 38 14.48 10.07 4.00
C ALA A 38 14.21 10.68 2.59
N ILE A 39 12.95 10.71 2.17
CA ILE A 39 12.54 11.37 0.92
C ILE A 39 12.76 12.89 1.02
N GLU A 40 12.39 13.52 2.15
CA GLU A 40 12.53 14.97 2.35
C GLU A 40 13.98 15.45 2.37
N ASN A 41 14.91 14.59 2.76
CA ASN A 41 16.35 14.88 2.77
C ASN A 41 17.04 14.58 1.44
N HIS A 42 16.34 14.01 0.45
CA HIS A 42 16.90 13.77 -0.87
C HIS A 42 17.11 15.10 -1.63
N GLU A 43 18.21 15.23 -2.38
CA GLU A 43 18.56 16.46 -3.09
C GLU A 43 17.47 16.95 -4.02
N VAL A 44 16.81 16.05 -4.75
CA VAL A 44 15.68 16.40 -5.63
C VAL A 44 14.55 17.07 -4.83
N PHE A 45 14.28 16.62 -3.60
CA PHE A 45 13.28 17.23 -2.73
C PHE A 45 13.78 18.51 -2.05
N LYS A 46 15.08 18.64 -1.81
CA LYS A 46 15.64 19.86 -1.22
C LYS A 46 15.47 21.08 -2.13
N ASN A 47 15.52 20.86 -3.44
CA ASN A 47 15.33 21.91 -4.45
C ASN A 47 13.86 22.33 -4.62
N LEU A 48 12.91 21.57 -4.06
CA LEU A 48 11.49 21.90 -4.07
C LEU A 48 11.11 22.76 -2.86
N ASN A 49 10.31 23.80 -3.08
CA ASN A 49 9.71 24.56 -2.00
C ASN A 49 8.64 23.74 -1.26
N GLN A 50 8.11 24.27 -0.16
CA GLN A 50 7.14 23.56 0.69
C GLN A 50 5.85 23.18 -0.06
N PHE A 51 5.38 24.03 -0.95
CA PHE A 51 4.16 23.80 -1.74
C PHE A 51 4.39 22.71 -2.79
N GLU A 52 5.48 22.77 -3.55
CA GLU A 52 5.87 21.77 -4.55
C GLU A 52 6.02 20.37 -3.92
N ARG A 53 6.69 20.29 -2.76
CA ARG A 53 6.78 19.04 -1.99
C ARG A 53 5.39 18.48 -1.62
N LYS A 54 4.43 19.36 -1.30
CA LYS A 54 3.05 18.95 -1.00
C LYS A 54 2.35 18.37 -2.22
N LEU A 55 2.54 18.95 -3.40
CA LEU A 55 1.99 18.47 -4.67
C LEU A 55 2.55 17.09 -5.03
N VAL A 56 3.88 16.94 -5.05
CA VAL A 56 4.53 15.65 -5.34
C VAL A 56 4.09 14.56 -4.38
N ARG A 57 4.02 14.86 -3.07
CA ARG A 57 3.49 13.90 -2.07
C ARG A 57 2.03 13.53 -2.30
N GLY A 58 1.22 14.43 -2.84
CA GLY A 58 -0.17 14.15 -3.22
C GLY A 58 -0.25 13.05 -4.27
N ILE A 59 0.53 13.18 -5.34
CA ILE A 59 0.63 12.21 -6.42
C ILE A 59 1.14 10.85 -5.89
N MET A 60 2.25 10.84 -5.16
CA MET A 60 2.86 9.61 -4.64
C MET A 60 1.93 8.83 -3.68
N ARG A 61 1.11 9.52 -2.89
CA ARG A 61 0.17 8.86 -1.98
C ARG A 61 -0.99 8.18 -2.70
N GLY A 62 -1.52 8.80 -3.75
CA GLY A 62 -2.65 8.29 -4.52
C GLY A 62 -2.28 7.12 -5.43
N SER A 63 -1.08 7.14 -6.01
CA SER A 63 -0.66 6.15 -7.02
C SER A 63 -0.30 4.78 -6.45
N GLY A 64 0.12 4.69 -5.19
CA GLY A 64 0.65 3.44 -4.61
C GLY A 64 -0.23 2.20 -4.78
N PRO A 65 -1.52 2.21 -4.40
CA PRO A 65 -2.41 1.07 -4.59
C PRO A 65 -2.62 0.71 -6.07
N ILE A 66 -2.68 1.70 -6.95
CA ILE A 66 -2.86 1.50 -8.40
C ILE A 66 -1.62 0.84 -9.00
N ILE A 67 -0.43 1.29 -8.62
CA ILE A 67 0.84 0.70 -9.06
C ILE A 67 0.96 -0.75 -8.57
N MET A 68 0.61 -1.04 -7.32
CA MET A 68 0.61 -2.41 -6.79
C MET A 68 -0.35 -3.31 -7.57
N LEU A 69 -1.57 -2.86 -7.82
CA LEU A 69 -2.56 -3.61 -8.60
C LEU A 69 -2.06 -3.86 -10.02
N TRP A 70 -1.43 -2.85 -10.64
CA TRP A 70 -0.85 -2.96 -11.97
C TRP A 70 0.34 -3.95 -11.99
N LEU A 71 1.25 -3.90 -11.02
CA LEU A 71 2.37 -4.87 -10.93
C LEU A 71 1.85 -6.30 -10.84
N ILE A 72 0.87 -6.56 -9.96
CA ILE A 72 0.26 -7.87 -9.79
C ILE A 72 -0.48 -8.31 -11.07
N SER A 73 -1.02 -7.36 -11.86
CA SER A 73 -1.66 -7.66 -13.15
C SER A 73 -0.68 -8.12 -14.23
N LYS A 74 0.59 -7.77 -14.12
CA LYS A 74 1.63 -8.23 -15.06
C LYS A 74 2.06 -9.66 -14.77
N LYS A 75 2.20 -9.98 -13.49
CA LYS A 75 2.58 -11.29 -12.99
C LYS A 75 2.17 -11.40 -11.53
N GLY A 76 1.64 -12.55 -11.13
CA GLY A 76 1.43 -12.86 -9.72
C GLY A 76 2.77 -12.85 -8.97
N GLN A 77 2.78 -12.37 -7.73
CA GLN A 77 4.00 -12.09 -6.97
C GLN A 77 3.81 -12.25 -5.48
N HIS A 78 4.90 -12.53 -4.77
CA HIS A 78 4.96 -12.44 -3.32
C HIS A 78 5.02 -10.98 -2.85
N GLY A 79 4.49 -10.70 -1.66
CA GLY A 79 4.49 -9.34 -1.12
C GLY A 79 5.89 -8.71 -1.00
N TYR A 80 6.92 -9.55 -0.78
CA TYR A 80 8.30 -9.08 -0.74
C TYR A 80 8.80 -8.63 -2.13
N GLU A 81 8.48 -9.38 -3.20
CA GLU A 81 8.87 -9.02 -4.57
C GLU A 81 8.22 -7.69 -4.99
N ILE A 82 6.93 -7.49 -4.67
CA ILE A 82 6.23 -6.23 -4.92
C ILE A 82 6.95 -5.07 -4.19
N MET A 83 7.33 -5.29 -2.94
CA MET A 83 8.03 -4.30 -2.12
C MET A 83 9.40 -3.95 -2.72
N THR A 84 10.16 -4.94 -3.19
CA THR A 84 11.46 -4.77 -3.83
C THR A 84 11.33 -3.99 -5.13
N GLN A 85 10.41 -4.36 -6.02
CA GLN A 85 10.19 -3.67 -7.28
C GLN A 85 9.76 -2.21 -7.08
N LEU A 86 8.88 -1.95 -6.11
CA LEU A 86 8.48 -0.58 -5.79
C LEU A 86 9.65 0.26 -5.25
N HIS A 87 10.56 -0.37 -4.53
CA HIS A 87 11.75 0.30 -4.02
C HIS A 87 12.73 0.60 -5.15
N GLU A 88 13.10 -0.40 -5.93
CA GLU A 88 14.05 -0.29 -7.05
C GLU A 88 13.59 0.69 -8.13
N SER A 89 12.28 0.75 -8.38
CA SER A 89 11.66 1.71 -9.31
C SER A 89 11.57 3.13 -8.74
N SER A 90 11.89 3.34 -7.47
CA SER A 90 11.85 4.65 -6.85
C SER A 90 13.10 5.46 -7.24
N PRO A 91 12.96 6.74 -7.61
CA PRO A 91 14.11 7.62 -7.85
C PRO A 91 14.98 7.83 -6.60
N PHE A 92 14.58 7.24 -5.47
CA PHE A 92 15.25 7.35 -4.17
C PHE A 92 15.85 6.01 -3.71
N SER A 93 15.87 4.97 -4.57
CA SER A 93 16.29 3.62 -4.22
C SER A 93 17.69 3.54 -3.61
N ASP A 94 18.62 4.34 -4.12
CA ASP A 94 20.02 4.32 -3.69
C ASP A 94 20.26 4.89 -2.30
N LYS A 95 19.37 5.76 -1.83
CA LYS A 95 19.55 6.56 -0.61
C LYS A 95 18.51 6.28 0.48
N VAL A 96 17.46 5.53 0.16
CA VAL A 96 16.37 5.24 1.07
C VAL A 96 16.27 3.73 1.27
N LYS A 97 16.28 3.28 2.52
CA LYS A 97 16.03 1.86 2.83
C LYS A 97 14.67 1.42 2.30
N MET A 98 14.60 0.17 1.85
CA MET A 98 13.36 -0.47 1.41
C MET A 98 12.18 -0.16 2.35
N PRO A 99 10.97 0.12 1.82
CA PRO A 99 9.78 0.33 2.63
C PRO A 99 9.60 -0.84 3.61
N SER A 100 9.25 -0.53 4.85
CA SER A 100 8.94 -1.61 5.78
C SER A 100 7.66 -2.35 5.35
N ALA A 101 7.61 -3.62 5.65
CA ALA A 101 6.43 -4.47 5.46
C ALA A 101 5.14 -3.83 6.00
N SER A 102 5.24 -3.06 7.10
CA SER A 102 4.13 -2.34 7.71
C SER A 102 3.51 -1.22 6.84
N ILE A 103 4.19 -0.79 5.78
CA ILE A 103 3.65 0.19 4.81
C ILE A 103 2.96 -0.52 3.66
N ILE A 104 3.50 -1.62 3.18
CA ILE A 104 3.08 -2.30 1.96
C ILE A 104 1.92 -3.26 2.24
N TYR A 105 2.06 -4.14 3.24
CA TYR A 105 1.03 -5.16 3.51
C TYR A 105 -0.36 -4.61 3.84
N PRO A 106 -0.55 -3.49 4.56
CA PRO A 106 -1.87 -2.92 4.74
C PRO A 106 -2.56 -2.52 3.44
N LYS A 107 -1.79 -2.08 2.44
CA LYS A 107 -2.32 -1.73 1.10
C LYS A 107 -2.69 -2.98 0.30
N LEU A 108 -1.85 -4.01 0.34
CA LEU A 108 -2.17 -5.32 -0.26
C LEU A 108 -3.41 -5.93 0.38
N HIS A 109 -3.51 -5.89 1.71
CA HIS A 109 -4.71 -6.36 2.42
C HIS A 109 -5.96 -5.55 2.04
N GLN A 110 -5.84 -4.25 1.83
CA GLN A 110 -6.96 -3.42 1.36
C GLN A 110 -7.41 -3.83 -0.05
N LEU A 111 -6.48 -4.08 -0.97
CA LEU A 111 -6.80 -4.55 -2.33
C LEU A 111 -7.47 -5.93 -2.28
N GLU A 112 -6.95 -6.84 -1.45
CA GLU A 112 -7.53 -8.17 -1.24
C GLU A 112 -8.95 -8.08 -0.63
N LYS A 113 -9.14 -7.26 0.41
CA LYS A 113 -10.45 -7.02 1.03
C LYS A 113 -11.47 -6.45 0.04
N LYS A 114 -11.01 -5.70 -0.96
CA LYS A 114 -11.86 -5.18 -2.05
C LYS A 114 -12.07 -6.17 -3.19
N GLY A 115 -11.53 -7.39 -3.07
CA GLY A 115 -11.66 -8.44 -4.09
C GLY A 115 -10.85 -8.19 -5.35
N LEU A 116 -9.94 -7.21 -5.39
CA LEU A 116 -9.17 -6.84 -6.57
C LEU A 116 -7.96 -7.76 -6.79
N ILE A 117 -7.45 -8.34 -5.73
CA ILE A 117 -6.40 -9.37 -5.73
C ILE A 117 -6.81 -10.53 -4.81
N LYS A 118 -6.25 -11.71 -5.07
CA LYS A 118 -6.39 -12.91 -4.24
C LYS A 118 -5.02 -13.26 -3.67
N GLY A 119 -4.93 -13.44 -2.37
CA GLY A 119 -3.72 -13.90 -1.70
C GLY A 119 -3.82 -15.37 -1.31
N THR A 120 -2.84 -16.17 -1.71
CA THR A 120 -2.72 -17.58 -1.38
C THR A 120 -1.48 -17.80 -0.52
N TRP A 121 -1.62 -18.56 0.58
CA TRP A 121 -0.48 -18.88 1.42
C TRP A 121 0.31 -20.04 0.84
N GLU A 122 1.61 -19.85 0.70
CA GLU A 122 2.57 -20.84 0.22
C GLU A 122 3.64 -21.12 1.27
N ASN A 123 4.16 -22.35 1.24
CA ASN A 123 5.28 -22.76 2.10
C ASN A 123 6.60 -22.53 1.35
N HIS A 124 7.44 -21.63 1.82
CA HIS A 124 8.77 -21.37 1.29
C HIS A 124 9.80 -21.84 2.32
N GLY A 125 10.15 -23.13 2.26
CA GLY A 125 10.93 -23.77 3.30
C GLY A 125 10.21 -23.77 4.66
N LYS A 126 10.83 -23.19 5.67
CA LYS A 126 10.25 -23.06 7.03
C LYS A 126 9.33 -21.83 7.21
N ARG A 127 9.15 -21.00 6.18
CA ARG A 127 8.36 -19.76 6.26
C ARG A 127 7.10 -19.87 5.43
N LYS A 128 5.99 -19.34 5.96
CA LYS A 128 4.77 -19.11 5.19
C LYS A 128 4.86 -17.73 4.55
N VAL A 129 4.69 -17.66 3.24
CA VAL A 129 4.67 -16.45 2.44
C VAL A 129 3.34 -16.34 1.70
N LYS A 130 2.90 -15.13 1.39
CA LYS A 130 1.63 -14.93 0.70
C LYS A 130 1.90 -14.50 -0.73
N TYR A 131 1.40 -15.28 -1.68
CA TYR A 131 1.42 -15.01 -3.11
C TYR A 131 0.14 -14.30 -3.50
N TYR A 132 0.24 -13.25 -4.31
CA TYR A 132 -0.89 -12.43 -4.74
C TYR A 132 -1.08 -12.50 -6.24
N GLU A 133 -2.32 -12.70 -6.65
CA GLU A 133 -2.76 -12.72 -8.05
C GLU A 133 -3.88 -11.71 -8.25
N ILE A 134 -3.96 -11.15 -9.46
CA ILE A 134 -5.07 -10.26 -9.81
C ILE A 134 -6.34 -11.07 -10.05
N THR A 135 -7.46 -10.52 -9.65
CA THR A 135 -8.78 -11.10 -9.93
C THR A 135 -9.38 -10.51 -11.21
N PRO A 136 -10.44 -11.12 -11.78
CA PRO A 136 -11.21 -10.50 -12.88
C PRO A 136 -11.71 -9.10 -12.52
N GLU A 137 -12.17 -8.89 -11.29
CA GLU A 137 -12.60 -7.59 -10.77
C GLU A 137 -11.44 -6.58 -10.73
N GLY A 138 -10.23 -7.04 -10.38
CA GLY A 138 -9.02 -6.23 -10.41
C GLY A 138 -8.65 -5.79 -11.82
N ILE A 139 -8.76 -6.68 -12.81
CA ILE A 139 -8.52 -6.38 -14.23
C ILE A 139 -9.55 -5.35 -14.73
N GLU A 140 -10.82 -5.56 -14.42
CA GLU A 140 -11.89 -4.63 -14.79
C GLU A 140 -11.68 -3.25 -14.16
N THR A 141 -11.29 -3.22 -12.89
CA THR A 141 -10.99 -1.96 -12.16
C THR A 141 -9.84 -1.20 -12.83
N LEU A 142 -8.74 -1.87 -13.21
CA LEU A 142 -7.67 -1.24 -13.99
C LEU A 142 -8.16 -0.71 -15.33
N GLY A 143 -9.05 -1.45 -16.00
CA GLY A 143 -9.70 -1.02 -17.24
C GLY A 143 -10.53 0.25 -17.05
N LYS A 144 -11.35 0.31 -16.01
CA LYS A 144 -12.15 1.50 -15.65
C LYS A 144 -11.26 2.71 -15.38
N ILE A 145 -10.17 2.53 -14.60
CA ILE A 145 -9.21 3.60 -14.32
C ILE A 145 -8.55 4.08 -15.62
N ARG A 146 -8.11 3.17 -16.48
CA ARG A 146 -7.53 3.52 -17.80
C ARG A 146 -8.50 4.30 -18.66
N ASN A 147 -9.76 3.84 -18.75
CA ASN A 147 -10.79 4.50 -19.54
C ASN A 147 -11.12 5.88 -18.99
N PHE A 148 -11.16 6.05 -17.66
CA PHE A 148 -11.37 7.36 -17.04
C PHE A 148 -10.36 8.41 -17.53
N PHE A 149 -9.10 8.02 -17.69
CA PHE A 149 -8.06 8.91 -18.20
C PHE A 149 -8.11 9.07 -19.74
N LYS A 150 -8.58 8.06 -20.48
CA LYS A 150 -8.68 8.12 -21.95
C LYS A 150 -9.91 8.87 -22.47
N THR A 151 -11.01 8.87 -21.73
CA THR A 151 -12.32 9.35 -22.22
C THR A 151 -12.44 10.87 -22.24
N ARG A 152 -11.51 11.59 -21.67
CA ARG A 152 -11.51 13.05 -21.74
C ARG A 152 -10.93 13.51 -23.08
N LYS A 153 -11.81 13.94 -23.98
CA LYS A 153 -11.45 14.56 -25.28
C LYS A 153 -10.70 15.90 -25.18
N ASN A 154 -10.30 16.32 -23.98
CA ASN A 154 -9.48 17.51 -23.77
C ASN A 154 -8.02 17.09 -23.65
N ASN A 155 -7.22 17.51 -24.60
CA ASN A 155 -5.77 17.31 -24.64
C ASN A 155 -5.05 17.78 -23.36
N LEU A 156 -5.63 18.71 -22.60
CA LEU A 156 -5.03 19.30 -21.42
C LEU A 156 -4.52 18.28 -20.38
N TYR A 157 -5.24 17.19 -20.17
CA TYR A 157 -4.82 16.17 -19.19
C TYR A 157 -3.78 15.20 -19.79
N GLU A 158 -3.85 14.91 -21.07
CA GLU A 158 -2.81 14.17 -21.80
C GLU A 158 -1.54 14.99 -21.84
N ASP A 159 -1.61 16.27 -22.20
CA ASP A 159 -0.49 17.20 -22.21
C ASP A 159 0.13 17.32 -20.82
N PHE A 160 -0.68 17.42 -19.75
CA PHE A 160 -0.18 17.40 -18.38
C PHE A 160 0.56 16.11 -18.03
N LEU A 161 0.04 14.95 -18.45
CA LEU A 161 0.69 13.66 -18.18
C LEU A 161 2.02 13.54 -18.95
N GLU A 162 2.08 14.03 -20.19
CA GLU A 162 3.31 14.06 -21.00
C GLU A 162 4.33 15.05 -20.43
N ASP A 163 3.92 16.26 -20.15
CA ASP A 163 4.82 17.35 -19.74
C ASP A 163 5.31 17.20 -18.29
N VAL A 164 4.41 16.82 -17.39
CA VAL A 164 4.70 16.82 -15.94
C VAL A 164 5.06 15.41 -15.44
N MET A 165 4.41 14.38 -15.98
CA MET A 165 4.62 12.99 -15.52
C MET A 165 5.55 12.20 -16.44
N TYR A 166 6.03 12.77 -17.54
CA TYR A 166 6.93 12.11 -18.50
C TYR A 166 6.37 10.78 -19.07
N ILE A 167 5.05 10.69 -19.20
CA ILE A 167 4.39 9.50 -19.75
C ILE A 167 4.37 9.67 -21.28
N LYS A 168 5.37 9.12 -21.95
CA LYS A 168 5.39 9.06 -23.42
C LYS A 168 4.26 8.15 -23.92
N LYS A 169 3.59 8.60 -25.01
CA LYS A 169 2.66 7.78 -25.80
C LYS A 169 3.36 6.56 -26.39
#